data_7b50ef94b88494b127ce6e67e5d9d41f
#
_entry.id   7b50ef94b88494b127ce6e67e5d9d41f
#
_cell.length_a   1.000
_cell.length_b   1.000
_cell.length_c   1.000
_cell.angle_alpha   90.00
_cell.angle_beta   90.00
_cell.angle_gamma   90.00
#
_symmetry.space_group_name_H-M   'P 1'
#
loop_
_entity.id
_entity.type
_entity.pdbx_description
1 polymer ?
#
loop_
_entity_poly.entity_id
_entity_poly.type
_entity_poly.pdbx_seq_one_letter_code
_entity_poly.pdbx_strand_id
1 'polypeptide(L)'
;FLIAAGLTLVFGIMDIMNLAHGSLYMAGAYVAAETMQRTGSFTAAVLVAAVATGIVGVVLELTLIRRLALRDHLAQVLGTYAVILIANDLVKMIWGPAPVMLNMPAALSGPVRLLPDLLYPAYRLMIIVFGVAAAAGLYWFVTRTRAGVLVRAGASNRQMATLMGVRVPLLFLGVFVLGAMLAAVAGALLGPITSVQVGMGEEILILVLVCIVIGGIGSIRGAFVGALLVGMVDTAGRAFLPMLLRQVFSPAVASSVGPTLAAIAIYVLMAAVLVFRPSGLFPARG
;
A
#
# COMPACT_ATOMS: atom_id res chain seq x y z
N PHE A 1 -0.25 3.35 4.29
CA PHE A 1 -1.47 2.72 4.82
C PHE A 1 -2.35 2.12 3.72
N LEU A 2 -2.77 2.87 2.68
CA LEU A 2 -3.71 2.39 1.64
C LEU A 2 -3.31 1.06 1.01
N ILE A 3 -2.04 0.93 0.62
CA ILE A 3 -1.50 -0.31 0.06
C ILE A 3 -1.54 -1.43 1.11
N ALA A 4 -1.13 -1.12 2.35
CA ALA A 4 -1.16 -2.07 3.44
C ALA A 4 -2.59 -2.54 3.77
N ALA A 5 -3.56 -1.63 3.73
CA ALA A 5 -4.97 -1.97 3.93
C ALA A 5 -5.52 -2.86 2.80
N GLY A 6 -5.19 -2.54 1.53
CA GLY A 6 -5.55 -3.37 0.38
C GLY A 6 -4.97 -4.77 0.47
N LEU A 7 -3.67 -4.88 0.73
CA LEU A 7 -3.00 -6.17 0.87
C LEU A 7 -3.50 -6.96 2.10
N THR A 8 -3.76 -6.27 3.22
CA THR A 8 -4.33 -6.88 4.43
C THR A 8 -5.73 -7.46 4.19
N LEU A 9 -6.56 -6.77 3.41
CA LEU A 9 -7.88 -7.29 3.02
C LEU A 9 -7.73 -8.55 2.17
N VAL A 10 -6.86 -8.53 1.16
CA VAL A 10 -6.63 -9.69 0.29
C VAL A 10 -6.07 -10.85 1.10
N PHE A 11 -4.99 -10.63 1.86
CA PHE A 11 -4.35 -11.68 2.65
C PHE A 11 -5.28 -12.22 3.75
N GLY A 12 -5.94 -11.33 4.49
CA GLY A 12 -6.80 -11.73 5.62
C GLY A 12 -8.05 -12.52 5.22
N ILE A 13 -8.48 -12.44 3.95
CA ILE A 13 -9.70 -13.10 3.49
C ILE A 13 -9.40 -14.27 2.56
N MET A 14 -8.42 -14.09 1.68
CA MET A 14 -8.09 -15.08 0.66
C MET A 14 -6.97 -16.03 1.09
N ASP A 15 -6.20 -15.65 2.12
CA ASP A 15 -5.00 -16.37 2.59
C ASP A 15 -3.98 -16.61 1.45
N ILE A 16 -3.81 -15.59 0.59
CA ILE A 16 -2.91 -15.65 -0.56
C ILE A 16 -1.80 -14.62 -0.39
N MET A 17 -0.56 -15.06 -0.51
CA MET A 17 0.60 -14.18 -0.61
C MET A 17 0.66 -13.57 -2.02
N ASN A 18 0.12 -12.38 -2.18
CA ASN A 18 0.11 -11.67 -3.46
C ASN A 18 1.23 -10.62 -3.53
N LEU A 19 2.40 -10.99 -4.04
CA LEU A 19 3.51 -10.06 -4.25
C LEU A 19 3.22 -9.06 -5.39
N ALA A 20 2.34 -9.39 -6.34
CA ALA A 20 1.97 -8.50 -7.44
C ALA A 20 1.16 -7.27 -6.99
N HIS A 21 0.81 -7.15 -5.69
CA HIS A 21 0.09 -5.99 -5.16
C HIS A 21 0.90 -4.69 -5.32
N GLY A 22 2.24 -4.76 -5.23
CA GLY A 22 3.12 -3.65 -5.55
C GLY A 22 3.06 -3.21 -7.02
N SER A 23 2.91 -4.16 -7.95
CA SER A 23 2.75 -3.83 -9.37
C SER A 23 1.43 -3.10 -9.67
N LEU A 24 0.36 -3.38 -8.91
CA LEU A 24 -0.89 -2.62 -9.00
C LEU A 24 -0.73 -1.17 -8.53
N TYR A 25 0.08 -0.95 -7.50
CA TYR A 25 0.46 0.40 -7.06
C TYR A 25 1.26 1.13 -8.15
N MET A 26 2.26 0.49 -8.75
CA MET A 26 3.06 1.04 -9.85
C MET A 26 2.16 1.35 -11.06
N ALA A 27 1.33 0.41 -11.50
CA ALA A 27 0.40 0.60 -12.62
C ALA A 27 -0.53 1.80 -12.38
N GLY A 28 -1.08 1.93 -11.17
CA GLY A 28 -1.89 3.08 -10.78
C GLY A 28 -1.14 4.42 -10.88
N ALA A 29 0.12 4.46 -10.46
CA ALA A 29 0.96 5.65 -10.55
C ALA A 29 1.23 6.07 -12.01
N TYR A 30 1.54 5.11 -12.90
CA TYR A 30 1.76 5.39 -14.33
C TYR A 30 0.49 5.84 -15.03
N VAL A 31 -0.65 5.18 -14.80
CA VAL A 31 -1.94 5.60 -15.36
C VAL A 31 -2.33 6.99 -14.86
N ALA A 32 -2.09 7.30 -13.59
CA ALA A 32 -2.31 8.64 -13.04
C ALA A 32 -1.43 9.69 -13.72
N ALA A 33 -0.14 9.39 -13.93
CA ALA A 33 0.79 10.29 -14.59
C ALA A 33 0.35 10.60 -16.03
N GLU A 34 0.01 9.58 -16.80
CA GLU A 34 -0.50 9.71 -18.17
C GLU A 34 -1.81 10.51 -18.23
N THR A 35 -2.74 10.20 -17.33
CA THR A 35 -4.03 10.92 -17.28
C THR A 35 -3.85 12.38 -16.91
N MET A 36 -2.95 12.67 -15.95
CA MET A 36 -2.63 14.04 -15.55
C MET A 36 -2.00 14.84 -16.69
N GLN A 37 -1.10 14.24 -17.46
CA GLN A 37 -0.48 14.88 -18.62
C GLN A 37 -1.51 15.19 -19.71
N ARG A 38 -2.51 14.32 -19.93
CA ARG A 38 -3.54 14.52 -20.96
C ARG A 38 -4.66 15.46 -20.54
N THR A 39 -5.09 15.41 -19.27
CA THR A 39 -6.29 16.13 -18.82
C THR A 39 -5.99 17.35 -17.97
N GLY A 40 -4.79 17.46 -17.40
CA GLY A 40 -4.43 18.49 -16.41
C GLY A 40 -5.17 18.38 -15.07
N SER A 41 -6.04 17.36 -14.91
CA SER A 41 -6.88 17.18 -13.72
C SER A 41 -6.37 16.05 -12.82
N PHE A 42 -5.91 16.39 -11.63
CA PHE A 42 -5.44 15.42 -10.65
C PHE A 42 -6.56 14.48 -10.15
N THR A 43 -7.77 15.03 -9.97
CA THR A 43 -8.92 14.21 -9.55
C THR A 43 -9.26 13.17 -10.61
N ALA A 44 -9.27 13.57 -11.89
CA ALA A 44 -9.46 12.62 -13.00
C ALA A 44 -8.35 11.57 -13.03
N ALA A 45 -7.09 11.97 -12.80
CA ALA A 45 -5.94 11.06 -12.76
C ALA A 45 -6.12 9.98 -11.68
N VAL A 46 -6.51 10.36 -10.47
CA VAL A 46 -6.76 9.41 -9.37
C VAL A 46 -7.92 8.47 -9.67
N LEU A 47 -9.03 8.97 -10.21
CA LEU A 47 -10.21 8.16 -10.54
C LEU A 47 -9.94 7.18 -11.68
N VAL A 48 -9.31 7.65 -12.76
CA VAL A 48 -8.96 6.81 -13.91
C VAL A 48 -7.94 5.74 -13.49
N ALA A 49 -6.93 6.09 -12.68
CA ALA A 49 -5.96 5.13 -12.13
C ALA A 49 -6.66 4.04 -11.31
N ALA A 50 -7.58 4.43 -10.41
CA ALA A 50 -8.32 3.47 -9.59
C ALA A 50 -9.16 2.53 -10.46
N VAL A 51 -9.93 3.06 -11.43
CA VAL A 51 -10.77 2.24 -12.29
C VAL A 51 -9.96 1.34 -13.22
N ALA A 52 -8.93 1.87 -13.89
CA ALA A 52 -8.10 1.10 -14.80
C ALA A 52 -7.36 -0.04 -14.06
N THR A 53 -6.77 0.26 -12.90
CA THR A 53 -6.10 -0.77 -12.09
C THR A 53 -7.11 -1.74 -11.46
N GLY A 54 -8.32 -1.28 -11.14
CA GLY A 54 -9.42 -2.16 -10.73
C GLY A 54 -9.77 -3.18 -11.82
N ILE A 55 -9.83 -2.77 -13.09
CA ILE A 55 -10.05 -3.67 -14.24
C ILE A 55 -8.89 -4.66 -14.37
N VAL A 56 -7.65 -4.20 -14.27
CA VAL A 56 -6.46 -5.10 -14.24
C VAL A 56 -6.59 -6.09 -13.08
N GLY A 57 -7.05 -5.64 -11.92
CA GLY A 57 -7.31 -6.49 -10.75
C GLY A 57 -8.37 -7.57 -11.05
N VAL A 58 -9.46 -7.23 -11.73
CA VAL A 58 -10.46 -8.23 -12.18
C VAL A 58 -9.82 -9.28 -13.07
N VAL A 59 -9.04 -8.86 -14.06
CA VAL A 59 -8.36 -9.79 -14.99
C VAL A 59 -7.40 -10.70 -14.23
N LEU A 60 -6.54 -10.14 -13.37
CA LEU A 60 -5.57 -10.92 -12.60
C LEU A 60 -6.26 -11.91 -11.65
N GLU A 61 -7.34 -11.50 -10.98
CA GLU A 61 -8.06 -12.41 -10.07
C GLU A 61 -8.67 -13.57 -10.84
N LEU A 62 -9.38 -13.30 -11.94
CA LEU A 62 -10.08 -14.32 -12.71
C LEU A 62 -9.13 -15.29 -13.43
N THR A 63 -7.99 -14.83 -13.90
CA THR A 63 -7.07 -15.63 -14.71
C THR A 63 -6.04 -16.36 -13.87
N LEU A 64 -5.44 -15.69 -12.88
CA LEU A 64 -4.26 -16.17 -12.15
C LEU A 64 -4.54 -16.40 -10.67
N ILE A 65 -4.97 -15.36 -9.92
CA ILE A 65 -5.03 -15.41 -8.46
C ILE A 65 -5.99 -16.50 -7.97
N ARG A 66 -7.15 -16.63 -8.60
CA ARG A 66 -8.14 -17.68 -8.31
C ARG A 66 -7.57 -19.09 -8.48
N ARG A 67 -6.70 -19.31 -9.46
CA ARG A 67 -6.04 -20.60 -9.69
C ARG A 67 -4.90 -20.83 -8.70
N LEU A 68 -4.14 -19.79 -8.38
CA LEU A 68 -3.06 -19.86 -7.40
C LEU A 68 -3.59 -20.06 -5.97
N ALA A 69 -4.80 -19.61 -5.65
CA ALA A 69 -5.45 -19.82 -4.36
C ALA A 69 -5.61 -21.30 -3.96
N LEU A 70 -5.58 -22.20 -4.96
CA LEU A 70 -5.68 -23.64 -4.78
C LEU A 70 -4.32 -24.35 -4.73
N ARG A 71 -3.23 -23.61 -4.85
CA ARG A 71 -1.85 -24.10 -4.86
C ARG A 71 -1.16 -23.79 -3.52
N ASP A 72 -0.02 -24.43 -3.32
CA ASP A 72 0.86 -24.20 -2.18
C ASP A 72 1.43 -22.76 -2.18
N HIS A 73 1.90 -22.31 -1.02
CA HIS A 73 2.43 -20.96 -0.85
C HIS A 73 3.61 -20.65 -1.77
N LEU A 74 4.46 -21.63 -2.08
CA LEU A 74 5.59 -21.43 -2.98
C LEU A 74 5.12 -21.12 -4.41
N ALA A 75 4.13 -21.86 -4.92
CA ALA A 75 3.53 -21.59 -6.23
C ALA A 75 2.84 -20.21 -6.27
N GLN A 76 2.21 -19.79 -5.17
CA GLN A 76 1.61 -18.44 -5.07
C GLN A 76 2.69 -17.35 -5.17
N VAL A 77 3.78 -17.49 -4.42
CA VAL A 77 4.91 -16.55 -4.45
C VAL A 77 5.53 -16.48 -5.83
N LEU A 78 5.87 -17.63 -6.44
CA LEU A 78 6.48 -17.68 -7.77
C LEU A 78 5.55 -17.14 -8.85
N GLY A 79 4.25 -17.50 -8.81
CA GLY A 79 3.28 -17.02 -9.78
C GLY A 79 3.04 -15.51 -9.70
N THR A 80 2.95 -14.96 -8.48
CA THR A 80 2.79 -13.50 -8.30
C THR A 80 4.08 -12.73 -8.58
N TYR A 81 5.25 -13.34 -8.37
CA TYR A 81 6.53 -12.76 -8.77
C TYR A 81 6.68 -12.69 -10.31
N ALA A 82 6.21 -13.72 -11.02
CA ALA A 82 6.17 -13.67 -12.49
C ALA A 82 5.31 -12.49 -12.99
N VAL A 83 4.18 -12.18 -12.31
CA VAL A 83 3.37 -10.99 -12.62
C VAL A 83 4.16 -9.71 -12.43
N ILE A 84 5.01 -9.62 -11.41
CA ILE A 84 5.87 -8.44 -11.18
C ILE A 84 6.79 -8.22 -12.38
N LEU A 85 7.49 -9.26 -12.83
CA LEU A 85 8.40 -9.18 -13.98
C LEU A 85 7.66 -8.75 -15.25
N ILE A 86 6.51 -9.37 -15.53
CA ILE A 86 5.67 -9.00 -16.68
C ILE A 86 5.20 -7.55 -16.57
N ALA A 87 4.75 -7.11 -15.40
CA ALA A 87 4.27 -5.74 -15.19
C ALA A 87 5.40 -4.71 -15.39
N ASN A 88 6.60 -4.98 -14.88
CA ASN A 88 7.77 -4.12 -15.07
C ASN A 88 8.13 -3.98 -16.55
N ASP A 89 8.14 -5.09 -17.30
CA ASP A 89 8.47 -5.05 -18.71
C ASP A 89 7.37 -4.41 -19.55
N LEU A 90 6.10 -4.66 -19.24
CA LEU A 90 4.97 -3.96 -19.87
C LEU A 90 5.03 -2.45 -19.66
N VAL A 91 5.33 -2.01 -18.44
CA VAL A 91 5.48 -0.58 -18.13
C VAL A 91 6.63 0.03 -18.92
N LYS A 92 7.80 -0.64 -18.99
CA LYS A 92 8.93 -0.20 -19.83
C LYS A 92 8.57 -0.11 -21.33
N MET A 93 7.78 -1.05 -21.83
CA MET A 93 7.35 -1.06 -23.23
C MET A 93 6.38 0.09 -23.54
N ILE A 94 5.49 0.44 -22.60
CA ILE A 94 4.44 1.45 -22.83
C ILE A 94 4.97 2.87 -22.58
N TRP A 95 5.66 3.10 -21.44
CA TRP A 95 6.11 4.43 -20.99
C TRP A 95 7.61 4.65 -21.08
N GLY A 96 8.38 3.61 -21.39
CA GLY A 96 9.84 3.65 -21.42
C GLY A 96 10.49 3.42 -20.06
N PRO A 97 11.84 3.34 -20.03
CA PRO A 97 12.60 3.07 -18.79
C PRO A 97 12.82 4.32 -17.93
N ALA A 98 12.61 5.52 -18.48
CA ALA A 98 12.87 6.77 -17.78
C ALA A 98 11.78 7.05 -16.73
N PRO A 99 12.16 7.61 -15.56
CA PRO A 99 11.18 8.03 -14.57
C PRO A 99 10.22 9.09 -15.13
N VAL A 100 8.92 8.95 -14.82
CA VAL A 100 7.88 9.90 -15.22
C VAL A 100 7.57 10.80 -14.04
N MET A 101 7.53 12.11 -14.27
CA MET A 101 7.14 13.08 -13.25
C MET A 101 5.64 13.28 -13.26
N LEU A 102 5.00 13.08 -12.12
CA LEU A 102 3.60 13.43 -11.93
C LEU A 102 3.52 14.82 -11.28
N ASN A 103 2.94 15.77 -12.01
CA ASN A 103 2.84 17.14 -11.53
C ASN A 103 1.89 17.27 -10.35
N MET A 104 2.32 18.03 -9.34
CA MET A 104 1.48 18.38 -8.20
C MET A 104 0.36 19.34 -8.64
N PRO A 105 -0.89 19.15 -8.16
CA PRO A 105 -1.97 20.09 -8.46
C PRO A 105 -1.61 21.52 -8.04
N ALA A 106 -1.82 22.50 -8.91
CA ALA A 106 -1.48 23.91 -8.64
C ALA A 106 -2.15 24.44 -7.36
N ALA A 107 -3.39 24.01 -7.08
CA ALA A 107 -4.12 24.39 -5.87
C ALA A 107 -3.48 23.88 -4.55
N LEU A 108 -2.62 22.87 -4.61
CA LEU A 108 -1.97 22.23 -3.45
C LEU A 108 -0.44 22.41 -3.43
N SER A 109 0.11 23.18 -4.37
CA SER A 109 1.55 23.43 -4.46
C SER A 109 2.07 24.44 -3.41
N GLY A 110 1.17 25.21 -2.79
CA GLY A 110 1.53 26.20 -1.78
C GLY A 110 1.63 25.65 -0.36
N PRO A 111 2.38 26.33 0.53
CA PRO A 111 2.39 26.00 1.94
C PRO A 111 1.12 26.53 2.63
N VAL A 112 0.59 25.77 3.58
CA VAL A 112 -0.48 26.19 4.50
C VAL A 112 0.14 26.53 5.85
N ARG A 113 -0.28 27.63 6.45
CA ARG A 113 0.10 28.00 7.82
C ARG A 113 -0.76 27.23 8.80
N LEU A 114 -0.17 26.25 9.49
CA LEU A 114 -0.84 25.51 10.56
C LEU A 114 -0.73 26.22 11.91
N LEU A 115 0.41 26.90 12.15
CA LEU A 115 0.73 27.70 13.33
C LEU A 115 1.44 28.96 12.84
N PRO A 116 1.53 30.06 13.67
CA PRO A 116 2.16 31.31 13.28
C PRO A 116 3.53 31.17 12.63
N ASP A 117 4.35 30.18 13.08
CA ASP A 117 5.72 29.93 12.61
C ASP A 117 5.88 28.61 11.85
N LEU A 118 4.79 27.85 11.60
CA LEU A 118 4.85 26.53 10.96
C LEU A 118 4.17 26.55 9.60
N LEU A 119 4.99 26.60 8.55
CA LEU A 119 4.55 26.39 7.17
C LEU A 119 4.62 24.90 6.80
N TYR A 120 3.52 24.30 6.37
CA TYR A 120 3.45 22.91 5.99
C TYR A 120 2.94 22.74 4.55
N PRO A 121 3.53 21.88 3.71
CA PRO A 121 3.07 21.67 2.34
C PRO A 121 1.61 21.18 2.29
N ALA A 122 0.74 21.92 1.60
CA ALA A 122 -0.69 21.62 1.49
C ALA A 122 -0.96 20.21 0.96
N TYR A 123 -0.15 19.78 -0.01
CA TYR A 123 -0.27 18.45 -0.60
C TYR A 123 -0.07 17.31 0.42
N ARG A 124 0.93 17.41 1.29
CA ARG A 124 1.16 16.42 2.35
C ARG A 124 0.03 16.37 3.35
N LEU A 125 -0.55 17.54 3.68
CA LEU A 125 -1.72 17.62 4.56
C LEU A 125 -2.93 16.91 3.91
N MET A 126 -3.15 17.15 2.62
CA MET A 126 -4.20 16.46 1.86
C MET A 126 -4.03 14.93 1.90
N ILE A 127 -2.81 14.41 1.71
CA ILE A 127 -2.54 12.97 1.81
C ILE A 127 -2.86 12.42 3.21
N ILE A 128 -2.51 13.16 4.28
CA ILE A 128 -2.82 12.75 5.66
C ILE A 128 -4.33 12.68 5.86
N VAL A 129 -5.06 13.74 5.49
CA VAL A 129 -6.53 13.79 5.60
C VAL A 129 -7.18 12.67 4.80
N PHE A 130 -6.73 12.46 3.56
CA PHE A 130 -7.21 11.38 2.72
C PHE A 130 -6.92 10.00 3.32
N GLY A 131 -5.72 9.80 3.85
CA GLY A 131 -5.33 8.53 4.51
C GLY A 131 -6.18 8.22 5.73
N VAL A 132 -6.47 9.22 6.57
CA VAL A 132 -7.35 9.07 7.74
C VAL A 132 -8.79 8.83 7.32
N ALA A 133 -9.30 9.57 6.33
CA ALA A 133 -10.64 9.37 5.79
C ALA A 133 -10.81 7.98 5.17
N ALA A 134 -9.83 7.51 4.41
CA ALA A 134 -9.83 6.17 3.85
C ALA A 134 -9.77 5.08 4.94
N ALA A 135 -8.99 5.28 6.01
CA ALA A 135 -8.95 4.37 7.15
C ALA A 135 -10.31 4.28 7.85
N ALA A 136 -10.93 5.43 8.11
CA ALA A 136 -12.27 5.50 8.71
C ALA A 136 -13.34 4.86 7.80
N GLY A 137 -13.28 5.15 6.49
CA GLY A 137 -14.18 4.58 5.48
C GLY A 137 -14.06 3.06 5.36
N LEU A 138 -12.84 2.54 5.29
CA LEU A 138 -12.58 1.08 5.25
C LEU A 138 -13.02 0.40 6.55
N TYR A 139 -12.73 1.01 7.68
CA TYR A 139 -13.18 0.51 8.97
C TYR A 139 -14.71 0.45 9.04
N TRP A 140 -15.39 1.54 8.65
CA TRP A 140 -16.85 1.58 8.55
C TRP A 140 -17.40 0.54 7.56
N PHE A 141 -16.80 0.45 6.37
CA PHE A 141 -17.18 -0.53 5.34
C PHE A 141 -17.14 -1.95 5.91
N VAL A 142 -16.02 -2.36 6.51
CA VAL A 142 -15.84 -3.72 7.00
C VAL A 142 -16.70 -4.00 8.23
N THR A 143 -16.92 -3.02 9.12
CA THR A 143 -17.64 -3.26 10.40
C THR A 143 -19.14 -3.04 10.31
N ARG A 144 -19.62 -2.14 9.45
CA ARG A 144 -21.01 -1.66 9.46
C ARG A 144 -21.79 -2.00 8.19
N THR A 145 -21.15 -2.46 7.10
CA THR A 145 -21.88 -2.79 5.87
C THR A 145 -22.18 -4.29 5.76
N ARG A 146 -23.24 -4.63 4.99
CA ARG A 146 -23.58 -6.03 4.66
C ARG A 146 -22.42 -6.73 3.93
N ALA A 147 -21.76 -6.05 3.00
CA ALA A 147 -20.60 -6.58 2.31
C ALA A 147 -19.46 -6.90 3.30
N GLY A 148 -19.18 -6.01 4.25
CA GLY A 148 -18.18 -6.25 5.30
C GLY A 148 -18.51 -7.44 6.21
N VAL A 149 -19.80 -7.67 6.52
CA VAL A 149 -20.23 -8.86 7.27
C VAL A 149 -19.93 -10.13 6.47
N LEU A 150 -20.29 -10.16 5.18
CA LEU A 150 -20.03 -11.30 4.29
C LEU A 150 -18.51 -11.54 4.11
N VAL A 151 -17.73 -10.48 4.01
CA VAL A 151 -16.26 -10.54 3.94
C VAL A 151 -15.69 -11.22 5.17
N ARG A 152 -16.11 -10.82 6.38
CA ARG A 152 -15.63 -11.45 7.63
C ARG A 152 -16.12 -12.89 7.78
N ALA A 153 -17.35 -13.19 7.36
CA ALA A 153 -17.88 -14.55 7.36
C ALA A 153 -17.07 -15.47 6.42
N GLY A 154 -16.77 -14.99 5.20
CA GLY A 154 -15.93 -15.72 4.24
C GLY A 154 -14.49 -15.90 4.69
N ALA A 155 -13.91 -14.94 5.42
CA ALA A 155 -12.60 -15.04 6.02
C ALA A 155 -12.55 -16.05 7.19
N SER A 156 -13.59 -16.09 8.02
CA SER A 156 -13.66 -16.98 9.18
C SER A 156 -13.89 -18.46 8.78
N ASN A 157 -14.85 -18.71 7.90
CA ASN A 157 -15.14 -20.07 7.43
C ASN A 157 -15.76 -20.06 6.03
N ARG A 158 -14.92 -20.31 5.01
CA ARG A 158 -15.32 -20.33 3.59
C ARG A 158 -16.43 -21.36 3.31
N GLN A 159 -16.29 -22.56 3.90
CA GLN A 159 -17.20 -23.66 3.65
C GLN A 159 -18.59 -23.36 4.24
N MET A 160 -18.64 -22.91 5.48
CA MET A 160 -19.89 -22.51 6.13
C MET A 160 -20.55 -21.34 5.42
N ALA A 161 -19.80 -20.31 5.03
CA ALA A 161 -20.31 -19.19 4.27
C ALA A 161 -20.96 -19.63 2.94
N THR A 162 -20.33 -20.58 2.25
CA THR A 162 -20.88 -21.15 1.01
C THR A 162 -22.18 -21.91 1.26
N LEU A 163 -22.25 -22.72 2.32
CA LEU A 163 -23.47 -23.45 2.70
C LEU A 163 -24.63 -22.51 3.09
N MET A 164 -24.31 -21.33 3.63
CA MET A 164 -25.27 -20.25 3.89
C MET A 164 -25.66 -19.43 2.66
N GLY A 165 -25.25 -19.86 1.45
CA GLY A 165 -25.62 -19.23 0.17
C GLY A 165 -24.74 -18.05 -0.23
N VAL A 166 -23.63 -17.78 0.47
CA VAL A 166 -22.70 -16.70 0.09
C VAL A 166 -21.88 -17.10 -1.13
N ARG A 167 -21.87 -16.28 -2.17
CA ARG A 167 -21.04 -16.49 -3.37
C ARG A 167 -19.60 -16.05 -3.08
N VAL A 168 -18.86 -16.89 -2.34
CA VAL A 168 -17.48 -16.62 -1.91
C VAL A 168 -16.55 -16.18 -3.07
N PRO A 169 -16.60 -16.77 -4.29
CA PRO A 169 -15.75 -16.29 -5.39
C PRO A 169 -16.02 -14.84 -5.82
N LEU A 170 -17.28 -14.38 -5.81
CA LEU A 170 -17.60 -12.98 -6.12
C LEU A 170 -17.15 -12.03 -5.01
N LEU A 171 -17.21 -12.49 -3.78
CA LEU A 171 -16.74 -11.75 -2.62
C LEU A 171 -15.21 -11.54 -2.68
N PHE A 172 -14.47 -12.59 -3.04
CA PHE A 172 -13.01 -12.54 -3.19
C PHE A 172 -12.61 -11.60 -4.34
N LEU A 173 -13.30 -11.69 -5.48
CA LEU A 173 -13.12 -10.77 -6.60
C LEU A 173 -13.33 -9.32 -6.14
N GLY A 174 -14.43 -9.01 -5.43
CA GLY A 174 -14.71 -7.66 -4.95
C GLY A 174 -13.64 -7.13 -3.98
N VAL A 175 -13.15 -7.98 -3.07
CA VAL A 175 -12.08 -7.62 -2.13
C VAL A 175 -10.76 -7.39 -2.86
N PHE A 176 -10.41 -8.25 -3.81
CA PHE A 176 -9.19 -8.10 -4.60
C PHE A 176 -9.20 -6.82 -5.42
N VAL A 177 -10.32 -6.53 -6.10
CA VAL A 177 -10.49 -5.30 -6.88
C VAL A 177 -10.43 -4.06 -5.99
N LEU A 178 -11.07 -4.08 -4.82
CA LEU A 178 -10.98 -2.99 -3.86
C LEU A 178 -9.54 -2.76 -3.41
N GLY A 179 -8.80 -3.85 -3.11
CA GLY A 179 -7.38 -3.78 -2.79
C GLY A 179 -6.54 -3.19 -3.91
N ALA A 180 -6.78 -3.59 -5.16
CA ALA A 180 -6.12 -3.06 -6.36
C ALA A 180 -6.40 -1.56 -6.55
N MET A 181 -7.64 -1.12 -6.37
CA MET A 181 -8.01 0.30 -6.43
C MET A 181 -7.32 1.13 -5.33
N LEU A 182 -7.24 0.61 -4.10
CA LEU A 182 -6.54 1.28 -3.00
C LEU A 182 -5.03 1.39 -3.27
N ALA A 183 -4.42 0.36 -3.84
CA ALA A 183 -3.01 0.40 -4.25
C ALA A 183 -2.78 1.45 -5.35
N ALA A 184 -3.66 1.50 -6.36
CA ALA A 184 -3.59 2.49 -7.44
C ALA A 184 -3.73 3.93 -6.93
N VAL A 185 -4.71 4.18 -6.05
CA VAL A 185 -4.89 5.49 -5.43
C VAL A 185 -3.65 5.89 -4.62
N ALA A 186 -3.05 4.95 -3.89
CA ALA A 186 -1.80 5.21 -3.17
C ALA A 186 -0.65 5.59 -4.12
N GLY A 187 -0.53 4.90 -5.27
CA GLY A 187 0.44 5.23 -6.31
C GLY A 187 0.24 6.62 -6.91
N ALA A 188 -1.01 6.95 -7.23
CA ALA A 188 -1.38 8.26 -7.75
C ALA A 188 -1.13 9.40 -6.74
N LEU A 189 -1.38 9.16 -5.45
CA LEU A 189 -1.14 10.15 -4.39
C LEU A 189 0.35 10.34 -4.07
N LEU A 190 1.15 9.28 -4.18
CA LEU A 190 2.57 9.36 -3.86
C LEU A 190 3.43 9.82 -5.05
N GLY A 191 2.98 9.59 -6.28
CA GLY A 191 3.68 9.95 -7.52
C GLY A 191 4.22 11.38 -7.58
N PRO A 192 3.46 12.42 -7.15
CA PRO A 192 3.96 13.80 -7.13
C PRO A 192 5.10 14.07 -6.13
N ILE A 193 5.30 13.18 -5.15
CA ILE A 193 6.36 13.32 -4.12
C ILE A 193 7.61 12.52 -4.51
N THR A 194 7.39 11.31 -5.12
CA THR A 194 8.48 10.35 -5.34
C THR A 194 8.66 10.17 -6.81
N SER A 195 8.86 10.57 -7.75
CA SER A 195 8.89 10.15 -9.18
C SER A 195 8.27 8.76 -9.42
N VAL A 196 7.61 8.60 -10.55
CA VAL A 196 7.03 7.33 -10.97
C VAL A 196 8.08 6.58 -11.79
N GLN A 197 8.54 5.45 -11.28
CA GLN A 197 9.61 4.67 -11.93
C GLN A 197 9.31 3.18 -11.93
N VAL A 198 9.92 2.46 -12.85
CA VAL A 198 9.82 0.99 -12.90
C VAL A 198 10.48 0.41 -11.65
N GLY A 199 9.84 -0.58 -11.04
CA GLY A 199 10.35 -1.21 -9.81
C GLY A 199 9.87 -0.56 -8.51
N MET A 200 9.24 0.62 -8.57
CA MET A 200 8.71 1.29 -7.36
C MET A 200 7.71 0.42 -6.57
N GLY A 201 7.10 -0.56 -7.25
CA GLY A 201 6.17 -1.50 -6.64
C GLY A 201 6.82 -2.46 -5.66
N GLU A 202 8.00 -2.98 -5.99
CA GLU A 202 8.75 -3.89 -5.12
C GLU A 202 9.30 -3.18 -3.89
N GLU A 203 9.83 -1.98 -4.07
CA GLU A 203 10.38 -1.17 -2.97
C GLU A 203 9.32 -0.89 -1.90
N ILE A 204 8.13 -0.46 -2.32
CA ILE A 204 7.05 -0.16 -1.38
C ILE A 204 6.44 -1.43 -0.76
N LEU A 205 6.42 -2.55 -1.51
CA LEU A 205 5.84 -3.81 -1.05
C LEU A 205 6.55 -4.33 0.19
N ILE A 206 7.88 -4.24 0.26
CA ILE A 206 8.66 -4.65 1.44
C ILE A 206 8.21 -3.87 2.68
N LEU A 207 8.10 -2.54 2.58
CA LEU A 207 7.63 -1.70 3.68
C LEU A 207 6.18 -2.01 4.07
N VAL A 208 5.34 -2.31 3.08
CA VAL A 208 3.94 -2.70 3.31
C VAL A 208 3.84 -4.03 4.06
N LEU A 209 4.66 -5.01 3.70
CA LEU A 209 4.73 -6.29 4.43
C LEU A 209 5.15 -6.07 5.89
N VAL A 210 6.16 -5.23 6.13
CA VAL A 210 6.56 -4.86 7.50
C VAL A 210 5.41 -4.22 8.27
N CYS A 211 4.67 -3.28 7.66
CA CYS A 211 3.50 -2.65 8.28
C CYS A 211 2.43 -3.67 8.67
N ILE A 212 2.15 -4.64 7.79
CA ILE A 212 1.13 -5.67 8.01
C ILE A 212 1.56 -6.63 9.10
N VAL A 213 2.83 -7.04 9.11
CA VAL A 213 3.39 -7.93 10.13
C VAL A 213 3.37 -7.27 11.51
N ILE A 214 3.82 -6.02 11.62
CA ILE A 214 3.75 -5.24 12.86
C ILE A 214 2.29 -5.07 13.31
N GLY A 215 1.41 -4.72 12.38
CA GLY A 215 0.00 -4.49 12.67
C GLY A 215 -0.76 -5.74 13.09
N GLY A 216 -0.40 -6.88 12.53
CA GLY A 216 -1.10 -8.16 12.61
C GLY A 216 -1.83 -8.46 11.31
N ILE A 217 -1.50 -9.60 10.72
CA ILE A 217 -1.99 -10.06 9.42
C ILE A 217 -3.52 -10.16 9.44
N GLY A 218 -4.18 -9.61 8.41
CA GLY A 218 -5.64 -9.64 8.28
C GLY A 218 -6.40 -8.56 9.08
N SER A 219 -5.71 -7.69 9.83
CA SER A 219 -6.33 -6.64 10.64
C SER A 219 -6.17 -5.26 10.01
N ILE A 220 -7.27 -4.64 9.57
CA ILE A 220 -7.26 -3.26 9.03
C ILE A 220 -6.81 -2.25 10.09
N ARG A 221 -7.25 -2.43 11.35
CA ARG A 221 -6.78 -1.59 12.47
C ARG A 221 -5.27 -1.75 12.66
N GLY A 222 -4.80 -3.01 12.59
CA GLY A 222 -3.39 -3.33 12.66
C GLY A 222 -2.60 -2.69 11.52
N ALA A 223 -3.07 -2.79 10.29
CA ALA A 223 -2.43 -2.16 9.13
C ALA A 223 -2.32 -0.64 9.29
N PHE A 224 -3.34 0.03 9.87
CA PHE A 224 -3.29 1.47 10.13
C PHE A 224 -2.25 1.83 11.19
N VAL A 225 -2.28 1.15 12.34
CA VAL A 225 -1.33 1.40 13.42
C VAL A 225 0.10 1.02 13.01
N GLY A 226 0.26 -0.11 12.33
CA GLY A 226 1.56 -0.54 11.77
C GLY A 226 2.14 0.48 10.79
N ALA A 227 1.32 0.98 9.87
CA ALA A 227 1.75 2.01 8.92
C ALA A 227 2.10 3.34 9.62
N LEU A 228 1.36 3.72 10.66
CA LEU A 228 1.66 4.90 11.45
C LEU A 228 2.99 4.75 12.21
N LEU A 229 3.20 3.63 12.89
CA LEU A 229 4.44 3.34 13.62
C LEU A 229 5.65 3.30 12.70
N VAL A 230 5.56 2.57 11.58
CA VAL A 230 6.63 2.52 10.58
C VAL A 230 6.93 3.90 10.02
N GLY A 231 5.91 4.67 9.67
CA GLY A 231 6.08 6.03 9.16
C GLY A 231 6.69 6.99 10.21
N MET A 232 6.32 6.86 11.48
CA MET A 232 6.92 7.64 12.57
C MET A 232 8.39 7.27 12.77
N VAL A 233 8.73 5.99 12.81
CA VAL A 233 10.11 5.52 12.99
C VAL A 233 10.98 5.92 11.80
N ASP A 234 10.49 5.78 10.57
CA ASP A 234 11.23 6.20 9.36
C ASP A 234 11.47 7.72 9.38
N THR A 235 10.43 8.51 9.62
CA THR A 235 10.52 9.97 9.59
C THR A 235 11.39 10.49 10.73
N ALA A 236 11.19 10.01 11.96
CA ALA A 236 12.01 10.39 13.10
C ALA A 236 13.47 9.94 12.94
N GLY A 237 13.68 8.71 12.45
CA GLY A 237 15.01 8.20 12.16
C GLY A 237 15.76 9.07 11.15
N ARG A 238 15.15 9.36 10.02
CA ARG A 238 15.75 10.23 8.98
C ARG A 238 15.99 11.66 9.46
N ALA A 239 15.17 12.18 10.35
CA ALA A 239 15.33 13.53 10.89
C ALA A 239 16.40 13.63 11.99
N PHE A 240 16.38 12.71 12.95
CA PHE A 240 17.21 12.81 14.17
C PHE A 240 18.53 12.05 14.09
N LEU A 241 18.60 10.89 13.40
CA LEU A 241 19.85 10.11 13.37
C LEU A 241 21.02 10.85 12.74
N PRO A 242 20.87 11.57 11.60
CA PRO A 242 21.98 12.37 11.08
C PRO A 242 22.43 13.45 12.04
N MET A 243 21.52 14.07 12.80
CA MET A 243 21.83 15.10 13.79
C MET A 243 22.64 14.53 14.95
N LEU A 244 22.23 13.36 15.48
CA LEU A 244 22.93 12.67 16.55
C LEU A 244 24.32 12.17 16.10
N LEU A 245 24.40 11.61 14.90
CA LEU A 245 25.65 11.09 14.35
C LEU A 245 26.69 12.20 14.08
N ARG A 246 26.28 13.43 13.78
CA ARG A 246 27.19 14.57 13.61
C ARG A 246 27.95 14.94 14.88
N GLN A 247 27.52 14.50 16.06
CA GLN A 247 28.25 14.73 17.30
C GLN A 247 29.48 13.83 17.44
N VAL A 248 29.52 12.69 16.71
CA VAL A 248 30.57 11.66 16.81
C VAL A 248 31.33 11.48 15.48
N PHE A 249 30.66 11.70 14.36
CA PHE A 249 31.20 11.46 13.01
C PHE A 249 31.22 12.74 12.18
N SER A 250 31.99 12.73 11.09
CA SER A 250 32.01 13.83 10.16
C SER A 250 30.62 14.06 9.51
N PRO A 251 30.28 15.30 9.11
CA PRO A 251 28.99 15.61 8.49
C PRO A 251 28.65 14.75 7.26
N ALA A 252 29.65 14.41 6.45
CA ALA A 252 29.51 13.57 5.27
C ALA A 252 29.10 12.14 5.64
N VAL A 253 29.73 11.54 6.64
CA VAL A 253 29.39 10.19 7.16
C VAL A 253 28.02 10.21 7.80
N ALA A 254 27.73 11.20 8.64
CA ALA A 254 26.43 11.30 9.33
C ALA A 254 25.25 11.43 8.36
N SER A 255 25.42 12.16 7.26
CA SER A 255 24.37 12.34 6.25
C SER A 255 24.13 11.10 5.37
N SER A 256 25.14 10.24 5.17
CA SER A 256 24.99 9.00 4.40
C SER A 256 24.52 7.83 5.27
N VAL A 257 25.05 7.70 6.49
CA VAL A 257 24.75 6.58 7.41
C VAL A 257 23.41 6.77 8.12
N GLY A 258 23.01 8.01 8.42
CA GLY A 258 21.78 8.31 9.14
C GLY A 258 20.51 7.72 8.49
N PRO A 259 20.24 7.99 7.21
CA PRO A 259 19.09 7.39 6.50
C PRO A 259 19.13 5.87 6.42
N THR A 260 20.32 5.27 6.30
CA THR A 260 20.49 3.81 6.28
C THR A 260 20.13 3.20 7.63
N LEU A 261 20.57 3.80 8.73
CA LEU A 261 20.20 3.36 10.07
C LEU A 261 18.69 3.55 10.34
N ALA A 262 18.08 4.62 9.81
CA ALA A 262 16.64 4.81 9.90
C ALA A 262 15.87 3.67 9.20
N ALA A 263 16.32 3.25 8.02
CA ALA A 263 15.73 2.11 7.31
C ALA A 263 15.90 0.80 8.11
N ILE A 264 17.07 0.56 8.72
CA ILE A 264 17.32 -0.61 9.59
C ILE A 264 16.42 -0.57 10.83
N ALA A 265 16.18 0.60 11.42
CA ALA A 265 15.35 0.76 12.61
C ALA A 265 13.92 0.24 12.41
N ILE A 266 13.37 0.32 11.19
CA ILE A 266 12.06 -0.23 10.84
C ILE A 266 12.05 -1.75 11.02
N TYR A 267 13.09 -2.44 10.56
CA TYR A 267 13.19 -3.91 10.70
C TYR A 267 13.49 -4.33 12.14
N VAL A 268 14.24 -3.53 12.87
CA VAL A 268 14.47 -3.75 14.32
C VAL A 268 13.15 -3.59 15.08
N LEU A 269 12.34 -2.57 14.74
CA LEU A 269 10.99 -2.42 15.29
C LEU A 269 10.13 -3.65 15.01
N MET A 270 10.14 -4.14 13.76
CA MET A 270 9.40 -5.35 13.39
C MET A 270 9.85 -6.56 14.21
N ALA A 271 11.15 -6.80 14.31
CA ALA A 271 11.70 -7.91 15.10
C ALA A 271 11.32 -7.78 16.59
N ALA A 272 11.41 -6.59 17.14
CA ALA A 272 11.01 -6.33 18.53
C ALA A 272 9.51 -6.63 18.73
N VAL A 273 8.64 -6.13 17.83
CA VAL A 273 7.21 -6.42 17.94
C VAL A 273 6.93 -7.92 17.86
N LEU A 274 7.58 -8.65 16.95
CA LEU A 274 7.37 -10.11 16.81
C LEU A 274 7.87 -10.90 18.02
N VAL A 275 8.95 -10.48 18.67
CA VAL A 275 9.44 -11.11 19.90
C VAL A 275 8.42 -10.97 21.04
N PHE A 276 7.83 -9.77 21.23
CA PHE A 276 6.87 -9.53 22.30
C PHE A 276 5.42 -9.90 21.93
N ARG A 277 5.07 -9.82 20.66
CA ARG A 277 3.72 -10.07 20.12
C ARG A 277 3.82 -10.84 18.79
N PRO A 278 4.00 -12.17 18.79
CA PRO A 278 4.20 -12.97 17.57
C PRO A 278 3.08 -12.86 16.54
N SER A 279 1.85 -12.56 16.98
CA SER A 279 0.68 -12.35 16.11
C SER A 279 0.49 -10.89 15.64
N GLY A 280 1.46 -10.02 15.93
CA GLY A 280 1.35 -8.58 15.69
C GLY A 280 0.56 -7.84 16.79
N LEU A 281 0.46 -6.51 16.65
CA LEU A 281 -0.17 -5.66 17.67
C LEU A 281 -1.70 -5.86 17.79
N PHE A 282 -2.37 -6.11 16.66
CA PHE A 282 -3.81 -6.28 16.56
C PHE A 282 -4.14 -7.49 15.69
N PRO A 283 -3.96 -8.72 16.19
CA PRO A 283 -4.26 -9.91 15.40
C PRO A 283 -5.73 -9.90 14.96
N ALA A 284 -5.99 -10.35 13.73
CA ALA A 284 -7.35 -10.62 13.30
C ALA A 284 -7.91 -11.69 14.26
N ARG A 285 -9.04 -11.40 14.89
CA ARG A 285 -9.75 -12.40 15.71
C ARG A 285 -10.26 -13.47 14.74
N GLY A 286 -9.73 -14.67 14.86
CA GLY A 286 -10.25 -15.84 14.22
C GLY A 286 -11.67 -16.16 14.65
#